data_9bee08ce3c35d8e2b36b9682c5bd3dde
#
_entry.id   9bee08ce3c35d8e2b36b9682c5bd3dde
#
_cell.length_a   1.000
_cell.length_b   1.000
_cell.length_c   1.000
_cell.angle_alpha   90.00
_cell.angle_beta   90.00
_cell.angle_gamma   90.00
#
_symmetry.space_group_name_H-M   'P 1'
#
loop_
_entity.id
_entity.type
_entity.pdbx_description
1 polymer ?
#
loop_
_entity_poly.entity_id
_entity_poly.type
_entity_poly.pdbx_seq_one_letter_code
_entity_poly.pdbx_strand_id
1 'polypeptide(L)'
;MQHMGFSVAVNIETGETNRLNVVGADDEEHEALGALIGRKGERLSALQHIVNLMLSREMGEWTRVLVDVEGYRGRRELQLREIADRAAARVVETGKMLQLEPMPALERRWVHLALRNHPAVGTQSIGEEPNRRVVVVPKAVI
;
A
#
# COMPACT_ATOMS: atom_id res chain seq x y z
N MET A 1 7.54 -18.48 7.07
CA MET A 1 6.82 -18.73 5.80
C MET A 1 7.08 -20.10 5.17
N GLN A 2 7.90 -20.94 5.82
CA GLN A 2 8.17 -22.30 5.30
C GLN A 2 6.92 -23.16 5.20
N HIS A 3 5.95 -22.96 6.10
CA HIS A 3 4.67 -23.70 6.07
C HIS A 3 3.83 -23.44 4.83
N MET A 4 4.13 -22.39 4.08
CA MET A 4 3.48 -22.07 2.80
C MET A 4 4.25 -22.58 1.58
N GLY A 5 5.30 -23.38 1.80
CA GLY A 5 6.10 -23.96 0.72
C GLY A 5 7.16 -23.06 0.12
N PHE A 6 7.46 -21.95 0.78
CA PHE A 6 8.50 -21.00 0.32
C PHE A 6 9.78 -21.15 1.12
N SER A 7 10.92 -21.06 0.42
CA SER A 7 12.23 -20.93 1.03
C SER A 7 12.57 -19.46 1.17
N VAL A 8 12.41 -18.90 2.36
CA VAL A 8 12.49 -17.46 2.60
C VAL A 8 13.26 -17.12 3.85
N ALA A 9 13.75 -15.88 3.90
CA ALA A 9 14.25 -15.27 5.12
C ALA A 9 13.18 -14.28 5.63
N VAL A 10 13.06 -14.18 6.95
CA VAL A 10 12.19 -13.19 7.58
C VAL A 10 13.06 -12.25 8.40
N ASN A 11 13.09 -10.99 8.00
CA ASN A 11 13.83 -9.94 8.70
C ASN A 11 12.86 -9.20 9.63
N ILE A 12 13.27 -9.01 10.88
CA ILE A 12 12.47 -8.33 11.89
C ILE A 12 13.10 -6.98 12.18
N GLU A 13 12.35 -5.91 11.98
CA GLU A 13 12.76 -4.55 12.34
C GLU A 13 11.93 -4.08 13.52
N THR A 14 12.61 -3.54 14.54
CA THR A 14 11.96 -2.98 15.73
C THR A 14 12.10 -1.46 15.74
N GLY A 15 11.07 -0.78 16.20
CA GLY A 15 11.01 0.69 16.25
C GLY A 15 9.63 1.11 16.72
N GLU A 16 9.15 2.26 16.26
CA GLU A 16 7.79 2.73 16.55
C GLU A 16 6.73 1.73 16.05
N THR A 17 7.01 1.08 14.91
CA THR A 17 6.21 0.01 14.36
C THR A 17 7.10 -1.19 14.10
N ASN A 18 6.72 -2.34 14.67
CA ASN A 18 7.42 -3.59 14.38
C ASN A 18 7.09 -4.04 12.96
N ARG A 19 8.13 -4.45 12.23
CA ARG A 19 8.00 -4.89 10.84
C ARG A 19 8.54 -6.30 10.66
N LEU A 20 7.82 -7.09 9.87
CA LEU A 20 8.28 -8.38 9.36
C LEU A 20 8.42 -8.26 7.84
N ASN A 21 9.64 -8.39 7.34
CA ASN A 21 9.90 -8.36 5.91
C ASN A 21 10.30 -9.75 5.43
N VAL A 22 9.54 -10.31 4.50
CA VAL A 22 9.76 -11.63 3.93
C VAL A 22 10.52 -11.47 2.62
N VAL A 23 11.70 -12.10 2.55
CA VAL A 23 12.60 -11.98 1.39
C VAL A 23 12.89 -13.37 0.85
N GLY A 24 12.84 -13.53 -0.46
CA GLY A 24 13.19 -14.77 -1.13
C GLY A 24 14.70 -15.07 -1.06
N ALA A 25 15.06 -16.34 -0.99
CA ALA A 25 16.45 -16.78 -0.92
C ALA A 25 17.17 -16.68 -2.27
N ASP A 26 16.45 -16.77 -3.36
CA ASP A 26 16.98 -16.71 -4.73
C ASP A 26 15.97 -16.08 -5.70
N ASP A 27 16.33 -15.93 -6.96
CA ASP A 27 15.49 -15.28 -7.97
C ASP A 27 14.15 -16.01 -8.18
N GLU A 28 14.16 -17.33 -8.12
CA GLU A 28 12.95 -18.14 -8.25
C GLU A 28 12.00 -17.89 -7.08
N GLU A 29 12.53 -17.81 -5.86
CA GLU A 29 11.74 -17.51 -4.67
C GLU A 29 11.24 -16.06 -4.66
N HIS A 30 12.04 -15.11 -5.14
CA HIS A 30 11.60 -13.73 -5.32
C HIS A 30 10.37 -13.65 -6.23
N GLU A 31 10.39 -14.39 -7.33
CA GLU A 31 9.27 -14.46 -8.27
C GLU A 31 8.05 -15.14 -7.63
N ALA A 32 8.28 -16.25 -6.91
CA ALA A 32 7.21 -16.96 -6.21
C ALA A 32 6.56 -16.10 -5.13
N LEU A 33 7.32 -15.28 -4.40
CA LEU A 33 6.79 -14.37 -3.39
C LEU A 33 5.91 -13.27 -3.99
N GLY A 34 6.05 -12.98 -5.27
CA GLY A 34 5.15 -12.09 -5.97
C GLY A 34 3.68 -12.53 -5.85
N ALA A 35 3.44 -13.84 -5.74
CA ALA A 35 2.10 -14.38 -5.54
C ALA A 35 1.51 -14.00 -4.18
N LEU A 36 2.34 -13.78 -3.16
CA LEU A 36 1.88 -13.33 -1.83
C LEU A 36 1.48 -11.86 -1.82
N ILE A 37 2.04 -11.07 -2.72
CA ILE A 37 1.70 -9.66 -2.84
C ILE A 37 0.35 -9.52 -3.54
N GLY A 38 0.16 -10.25 -4.63
CA GLY A 38 -1.02 -10.16 -5.47
C GLY A 38 -1.08 -8.85 -6.25
N ARG A 39 -2.16 -8.65 -6.98
CA ARG A 39 -2.37 -7.43 -7.75
C ARG A 39 -2.57 -6.25 -6.80
N LYS A 40 -1.75 -5.20 -6.95
CA LYS A 40 -1.80 -3.99 -6.12
C LYS A 40 -1.72 -4.27 -4.62
N GLY A 41 -1.07 -5.37 -4.23
CA GLY A 41 -0.91 -5.71 -2.83
C GLY A 41 -2.14 -6.30 -2.15
N GLU A 42 -3.13 -6.77 -2.89
CA GLU A 42 -4.35 -7.37 -2.32
C GLU A 42 -4.06 -8.53 -1.39
N ARG A 43 -3.22 -9.47 -1.83
CA ARG A 43 -2.87 -10.63 -1.03
C ARG A 43 -1.98 -10.27 0.15
N LEU A 44 -1.11 -9.29 -0.03
CA LEU A 44 -0.29 -8.77 1.07
C LEU A 44 -1.16 -8.15 2.15
N SER A 45 -2.20 -7.39 1.79
CA SER A 45 -3.15 -6.81 2.74
C SER A 45 -3.90 -7.90 3.51
N ALA A 46 -4.32 -8.97 2.83
CA ALA A 46 -4.96 -10.12 3.47
C ALA A 46 -4.01 -10.84 4.44
N LEU A 47 -2.76 -11.05 4.03
CA LEU A 47 -1.73 -11.64 4.86
C LEU A 47 -1.47 -10.78 6.11
N GLN A 48 -1.39 -9.48 5.96
CA GLN A 48 -1.24 -8.52 7.06
C GLN A 48 -2.34 -8.70 8.10
N HIS A 49 -3.59 -8.79 7.65
CA HIS A 49 -4.73 -8.94 8.55
C HIS A 49 -4.69 -10.28 9.31
N ILE A 50 -4.41 -11.37 8.61
CA ILE A 50 -4.30 -12.70 9.21
C ILE A 50 -3.19 -12.75 10.26
N VAL A 51 -2.01 -12.21 9.95
CA VAL A 51 -0.88 -12.17 10.88
C VAL A 51 -1.24 -11.40 12.14
N ASN A 52 -1.87 -10.24 12.01
CA ASN A 52 -2.29 -9.46 13.17
C ASN A 52 -3.31 -10.21 14.04
N LEU A 53 -4.27 -10.93 13.44
CA LEU A 53 -5.23 -11.74 14.17
C LEU A 53 -4.57 -12.89 14.91
N MET A 54 -3.65 -13.58 14.24
CA MET A 54 -2.93 -14.71 14.84
C MET A 54 -2.07 -14.27 16.02
N LEU A 55 -1.32 -13.16 15.86
CA LEU A 55 -0.50 -12.62 16.92
C LEU A 55 -1.33 -12.15 18.12
N SER A 56 -2.43 -11.46 17.85
CA SER A 56 -3.31 -10.97 18.90
C SER A 56 -3.89 -12.13 19.72
N ARG A 57 -4.22 -13.24 19.07
CA ARG A 57 -4.71 -14.44 19.72
C ARG A 57 -3.64 -15.07 20.63
N GLU A 58 -2.40 -15.20 20.13
CA GLU A 58 -1.28 -15.78 20.88
C GLU A 58 -0.87 -14.90 22.07
N MET A 59 -0.88 -13.59 21.89
CA MET A 59 -0.48 -12.63 22.93
C MET A 59 -1.59 -12.35 23.94
N GLY A 60 -2.82 -12.73 23.65
CA GLY A 60 -3.97 -12.45 24.52
C GLY A 60 -4.42 -11.00 24.55
N GLU A 61 -3.85 -10.18 23.68
CA GLU A 61 -4.19 -8.76 23.55
C GLU A 61 -4.05 -8.34 22.10
N TRP A 62 -4.62 -7.19 21.72
CA TRP A 62 -4.50 -6.68 20.37
C TRP A 62 -3.04 -6.32 20.05
N THR A 63 -2.47 -7.02 19.08
CA THR A 63 -1.07 -6.85 18.67
C THR A 63 -1.00 -6.55 17.18
N ARG A 64 -0.19 -5.57 16.81
CA ARG A 64 0.01 -5.18 15.40
C ARG A 64 1.46 -5.33 15.00
N VAL A 65 1.66 -5.93 13.83
CA VAL A 65 2.95 -6.03 13.16
C VAL A 65 2.72 -5.67 11.70
N LEU A 66 3.60 -4.87 11.12
CA LEU A 66 3.54 -4.58 9.69
C LEU A 66 4.28 -5.69 8.93
N VAL A 67 3.56 -6.41 8.09
CA VAL A 67 4.12 -7.46 7.24
C VAL A 67 4.43 -6.89 5.87
N ASP A 68 5.63 -7.16 5.36
CA ASP A 68 6.00 -6.80 3.99
C ASP A 68 6.65 -8.00 3.30
N VAL A 69 6.59 -8.00 1.98
CA VAL A 69 7.17 -9.03 1.13
C VAL A 69 8.04 -8.33 0.09
N GLU A 70 9.34 -8.70 0.06
CA GLU A 70 10.30 -8.17 -0.92
C GLU A 70 10.37 -6.64 -0.98
N GLY A 71 10.12 -5.96 0.14
CA GLY A 71 10.11 -4.49 0.16
C GLY A 71 9.01 -3.86 -0.69
N TYR A 72 7.94 -4.60 -0.97
CA TYR A 72 6.84 -4.15 -1.83
C TYR A 72 6.25 -2.81 -1.40
N ARG A 73 6.01 -2.63 -0.09
CA ARG A 73 5.34 -1.42 0.40
C ARG A 73 6.11 -0.16 0.07
N GLY A 74 7.45 -0.17 0.23
CA GLY A 74 8.28 0.98 -0.13
C GLY A 74 8.27 1.28 -1.62
N ARG A 75 8.39 0.24 -2.45
CA ARG A 75 8.31 0.39 -3.92
C ARG A 75 6.95 0.88 -4.36
N ARG A 76 5.88 0.35 -3.74
CA ARG A 76 4.51 0.75 -4.06
C ARG A 76 4.24 2.19 -3.68
N GLU A 77 4.77 2.63 -2.53
CA GLU A 77 4.66 4.02 -2.10
C GLU A 77 5.30 4.98 -3.11
N LEU A 78 6.49 4.64 -3.61
CA LEU A 78 7.14 5.43 -4.66
C LEU A 78 6.32 5.45 -5.95
N GLN A 79 5.79 4.31 -6.38
CA GLN A 79 4.92 4.24 -7.55
C GLN A 79 3.68 5.11 -7.40
N LEU A 80 3.05 5.07 -6.23
CA LEU A 80 1.85 5.86 -5.96
C LEU A 80 2.16 7.36 -5.91
N ARG A 81 3.33 7.73 -5.41
CA ARG A 81 3.78 9.13 -5.44
C ARG A 81 3.91 9.62 -6.88
N GLU A 82 4.53 8.82 -7.74
CA GLU A 82 4.66 9.15 -9.17
C GLU A 82 3.30 9.21 -9.85
N ILE A 83 2.40 8.29 -9.55
CA ILE A 83 1.03 8.29 -10.08
C ILE A 83 0.29 9.55 -9.63
N ALA A 84 0.43 9.92 -8.37
CA ALA A 84 -0.19 11.12 -7.80
C ALA A 84 0.32 12.38 -8.50
N ASP A 85 1.64 12.49 -8.67
CA ASP A 85 2.25 13.65 -9.33
C ASP A 85 1.80 13.78 -10.80
N ARG A 86 1.74 12.67 -11.52
CA ARG A 86 1.26 12.66 -12.91
C ARG A 86 -0.22 13.01 -12.99
N ALA A 87 -1.02 12.50 -12.07
CA ALA A 87 -2.45 12.82 -12.00
C ALA A 87 -2.66 14.30 -11.70
N ALA A 88 -1.90 14.86 -10.77
CA ALA A 88 -1.96 16.29 -10.44
C ALA A 88 -1.60 17.16 -11.64
N ALA A 89 -0.53 16.81 -12.35
CA ALA A 89 -0.13 17.52 -13.56
C ALA A 89 -1.23 17.49 -14.64
N ARG A 90 -1.88 16.35 -14.80
CA ARG A 90 -2.98 16.19 -15.76
C ARG A 90 -4.19 17.02 -15.38
N VAL A 91 -4.54 17.06 -14.10
CA VAL A 91 -5.66 17.87 -13.59
C VAL A 91 -5.37 19.35 -13.79
N VAL A 92 -4.15 19.80 -13.54
CA VAL A 92 -3.74 21.19 -13.79
C VAL A 92 -3.86 21.54 -15.28
N GLU A 93 -3.41 20.65 -16.15
CA GLU A 93 -3.45 20.84 -17.59
C GLU A 93 -4.87 20.90 -18.14
N THR A 94 -5.73 19.97 -17.73
CA THR A 94 -7.08 19.84 -18.30
C THR A 94 -8.14 20.63 -17.56
N GLY A 95 -7.92 20.98 -16.31
CA GLY A 95 -8.93 21.59 -15.44
C GLY A 95 -10.05 20.64 -15.01
N LYS A 96 -9.92 19.36 -15.31
CA LYS A 96 -10.92 18.33 -15.02
C LYS A 96 -10.42 17.37 -13.95
N MET A 97 -11.34 16.88 -13.10
CA MET A 97 -10.99 15.87 -12.12
C MET A 97 -10.54 14.57 -12.78
N LEU A 98 -9.70 13.83 -12.07
CA LEU A 98 -9.19 12.54 -12.52
C LEU A 98 -9.38 11.50 -11.41
N GLN A 99 -10.06 10.40 -11.73
CA GLN A 99 -10.22 9.28 -10.80
C GLN A 99 -9.05 8.31 -10.98
N LEU A 100 -8.43 7.95 -9.86
CA LEU A 100 -7.43 6.89 -9.84
C LEU A 100 -8.12 5.53 -9.74
N GLU A 101 -7.35 4.46 -9.96
CA GLU A 101 -7.88 3.12 -9.79
C GLU A 101 -8.21 2.83 -8.32
N PRO A 102 -9.15 1.91 -8.04
CA PRO A 102 -9.41 1.49 -6.67
C PRO A 102 -8.16 1.00 -5.97
N MET A 103 -8.01 1.33 -4.70
CA MET A 103 -6.85 0.93 -3.91
C MET A 103 -7.21 0.82 -2.43
N PRO A 104 -6.44 0.05 -1.64
CA PRO A 104 -6.66 -0.07 -0.21
C PRO A 104 -6.50 1.25 0.54
N ALA A 105 -7.06 1.34 1.72
CA ALA A 105 -7.04 2.55 2.54
C ALA A 105 -5.64 3.12 2.77
N LEU A 106 -4.65 2.27 3.03
CA LEU A 106 -3.27 2.70 3.24
C LEU A 106 -2.71 3.41 2.00
N GLU A 107 -2.95 2.83 0.81
CA GLU A 107 -2.49 3.41 -0.45
C GLU A 107 -3.20 4.73 -0.75
N ARG A 108 -4.50 4.80 -0.50
CA ARG A 108 -5.24 6.06 -0.65
C ARG A 108 -4.67 7.15 0.26
N ARG A 109 -4.30 6.78 1.48
CA ARG A 109 -3.64 7.70 2.41
C ARG A 109 -2.33 8.23 1.85
N TRP A 110 -1.51 7.36 1.25
CA TRP A 110 -0.25 7.79 0.64
C TRP A 110 -0.46 8.81 -0.47
N VAL A 111 -1.49 8.60 -1.30
CA VAL A 111 -1.84 9.55 -2.36
C VAL A 111 -2.28 10.89 -1.76
N HIS A 112 -3.13 10.87 -0.74
CA HIS A 112 -3.57 12.09 -0.05
C HIS A 112 -2.37 12.86 0.55
N LEU A 113 -1.43 12.15 1.18
CA LEU A 113 -0.23 12.75 1.75
C LEU A 113 0.69 13.33 0.68
N ALA A 114 0.85 12.63 -0.45
CA ALA A 114 1.69 13.09 -1.56
C ALA A 114 1.20 14.41 -2.16
N LEU A 115 -0.11 14.64 -2.19
CA LEU A 115 -0.71 15.85 -2.77
C LEU A 115 -1.25 16.83 -1.74
N ARG A 116 -1.03 16.57 -0.46
CA ARG A 116 -1.59 17.36 0.65
C ARG A 116 -1.28 18.86 0.54
N ASN A 117 -0.08 19.20 0.15
CA ASN A 117 0.39 20.58 0.06
C ASN A 117 0.46 21.09 -1.38
N HIS A 118 -0.14 20.40 -2.32
CA HIS A 118 -0.12 20.82 -3.72
C HIS A 118 -0.91 22.11 -3.89
N PRO A 119 -0.34 23.12 -4.58
CA PRO A 119 -0.99 24.43 -4.70
C PRO A 119 -2.25 24.46 -5.58
N ALA A 120 -2.37 23.52 -6.52
CA ALA A 120 -3.39 23.57 -7.56
C ALA A 120 -4.42 22.45 -7.52
N VAL A 121 -4.18 21.38 -6.77
CA VAL A 121 -5.10 20.24 -6.70
C VAL A 121 -5.42 19.84 -5.26
N GLY A 122 -6.58 19.23 -5.08
CA GLY A 122 -6.98 18.56 -3.84
C GLY A 122 -7.31 17.10 -4.13
N THR A 123 -7.52 16.32 -3.09
CA THR A 123 -7.84 14.90 -3.20
C THR A 123 -9.03 14.53 -2.32
N GLN A 124 -9.84 13.59 -2.81
CA GLN A 124 -10.99 13.03 -2.07
C GLN A 124 -11.06 11.54 -2.33
N SER A 125 -11.49 10.78 -1.32
CA SER A 125 -11.80 9.36 -1.50
C SER A 125 -13.28 9.20 -1.76
N ILE A 126 -13.64 8.43 -2.79
CA ILE A 126 -15.02 8.16 -3.18
C ILE A 126 -15.25 6.66 -3.36
N GLY A 127 -16.51 6.26 -3.33
CA GLY A 127 -16.92 4.86 -3.52
C GLY A 127 -16.90 4.06 -2.23
N GLU A 128 -17.22 2.80 -2.35
CA GLU A 128 -17.25 1.86 -1.22
C GLU A 128 -16.25 0.73 -1.45
N GLU A 129 -15.70 0.20 -0.36
CA GLU A 129 -14.81 -0.94 -0.44
C GLU A 129 -15.51 -2.13 -1.15
N PRO A 130 -14.86 -2.91 -2.00
CA PRO A 130 -13.42 -2.85 -2.36
C PRO A 130 -13.10 -1.89 -3.51
N ASN A 131 -14.05 -1.10 -3.99
CA ASN A 131 -13.90 -0.23 -5.17
C ASN A 131 -13.64 1.24 -4.81
N ARG A 132 -13.30 1.50 -3.56
CA ARG A 132 -13.01 2.86 -3.10
C ARG A 132 -11.72 3.39 -3.71
N ARG A 133 -11.74 4.63 -4.17
CA ARG A 133 -10.65 5.25 -4.92
C ARG A 133 -10.45 6.70 -4.55
N VAL A 134 -9.29 7.24 -4.94
CA VAL A 134 -8.98 8.66 -4.80
C VAL A 134 -9.35 9.37 -6.09
N VAL A 135 -9.94 10.54 -5.95
CA VAL A 135 -10.16 11.49 -7.06
C VAL A 135 -9.27 12.69 -6.82
N VAL A 136 -8.53 13.08 -7.84
CA VAL A 136 -7.74 14.30 -7.84
C VAL A 136 -8.58 15.39 -8.49
N VAL A 137 -8.82 16.48 -7.78
CA VAL A 137 -9.68 17.56 -8.23
C VAL A 137 -8.92 18.86 -8.30
N PRO A 138 -9.24 19.76 -9.26
CA PRO A 138 -8.64 21.08 -9.24
C PRO A 138 -9.13 21.86 -8.02
N LYS A 139 -8.25 22.62 -7.39
CA LYS A 139 -8.66 23.51 -6.31
C LYS A 139 -9.52 24.62 -6.91
N ALA A 140 -10.62 24.91 -6.21
CA ALA A 140 -11.46 26.01 -6.61
C ALA A 140 -10.67 27.31 -6.58
N VAL A 141 -10.71 28.05 -7.67
CA VAL A 141 -10.16 29.40 -7.72
C VAL A 141 -11.21 30.30 -7.11
N ILE A 142 -10.86 30.86 -5.98
CA ILE A 142 -11.76 31.79 -5.28
C ILE A 142 -11.41 33.21 -5.70
#